data_395f8b826ec2f690ec414f6335962c6e
#
_entry.id   395f8b826ec2f690ec414f6335962c6e
#
_cell.length_a   1.000
_cell.length_b   1.000
_cell.length_c   1.000
_cell.angle_alpha   90.00
_cell.angle_beta   90.00
_cell.angle_gamma   90.00
#
_symmetry.space_group_name_H-M   'P 1'
#
loop_
_entity.id
_entity.type
_entity.pdbx_description
1 polymer ?
#
loop_
_entity_poly.entity_id
_entity_poly.type
_entity_poly.pdbx_seq_one_letter_code
_entity_poly.pdbx_strand_id
1 'polypeptide(L)'
;MCIRDRYNVINAWKDFAQLRQENLEHARELLVAGVAEYAAFKGYRAVVVFDAQEVAGAAASEKIHGIDVVFTDEGETADSWIERRAYELRRVQAKVFVVTSDYAEQINILGAGAYRISSREFREQYYKTKKEIAERLHVPRRALNRNELGGRVSGHVLAHLEKLRREKS
;
A
#
# COMPACT_ATOMS: atom_id res chain seq x y z
N MET A 1 -10.40 0.00 0.16
CA MET A 1 -10.01 1.14 -0.72
C MET A 1 -9.84 0.59 -2.13
N CYS A 2 -10.50 1.18 -3.12
CA CYS A 2 -10.31 0.82 -4.53
C CYS A 2 -9.47 1.92 -5.17
N ILE A 3 -8.43 1.56 -5.90
CA ILE A 3 -7.60 2.48 -6.65
C ILE A 3 -7.75 2.12 -8.11
N ARG A 4 -8.27 3.06 -8.89
CA ARG A 4 -8.30 2.98 -10.33
C ARG A 4 -6.97 3.47 -10.88
N ASP A 5 -6.31 2.63 -11.64
CA ASP A 5 -5.22 3.09 -12.46
C ASP A 5 -5.58 2.95 -13.96
N ARG A 6 -6.18 4.00 -14.50
CA ARG A 6 -6.13 4.30 -15.92
C ARG A 6 -5.03 5.34 -16.12
N TYR A 7 -3.76 5.00 -15.84
CA TYR A 7 -2.62 5.92 -15.89
C TYR A 7 -2.78 7.23 -15.10
N ASN A 8 -3.94 7.45 -14.44
CA ASN A 8 -4.25 8.69 -13.77
C ASN A 8 -3.43 8.85 -12.49
N VAL A 9 -3.21 7.77 -11.73
CA VAL A 9 -2.35 7.81 -10.55
C VAL A 9 -0.89 7.82 -10.97
N ILE A 10 -0.49 6.95 -11.93
CA ILE A 10 0.87 6.89 -12.46
C ILE A 10 1.24 8.21 -13.14
N ASN A 11 0.36 8.81 -13.93
CA ASN A 11 0.62 10.11 -14.59
C ASN A 11 0.60 11.30 -13.64
N ALA A 12 -0.23 11.28 -12.61
CA ALA A 12 -0.30 12.36 -11.63
C ALA A 12 0.95 12.45 -10.74
N TRP A 13 1.75 11.39 -10.70
CA TRP A 13 2.95 11.34 -9.89
C TRP A 13 4.17 11.43 -10.78
N LYS A 14 4.92 12.53 -10.68
CA LYS A 14 6.08 12.82 -11.54
C LYS A 14 7.10 11.67 -11.55
N ASP A 15 7.29 11.01 -10.41
CA ASP A 15 8.25 9.92 -10.24
C ASP A 15 7.84 8.68 -11.06
N PHE A 16 6.54 8.42 -11.20
CA PHE A 16 6.02 7.31 -11.99
C PHE A 16 5.84 7.67 -13.48
N ALA A 17 5.56 8.94 -13.80
CA ALA A 17 5.40 9.38 -15.18
C ALA A 17 6.68 9.17 -16.01
N GLN A 18 7.84 9.33 -15.40
CA GLN A 18 9.13 9.12 -16.03
C GLN A 18 9.40 7.61 -16.23
N LEU A 19 9.16 6.81 -15.22
CA LEU A 19 9.31 5.34 -15.28
C LEU A 19 8.37 4.69 -16.29
N ARG A 20 7.16 5.22 -16.48
CA ARG A 20 6.20 4.72 -17.48
C ARG A 20 6.72 4.79 -18.91
N GLN A 21 7.46 5.84 -19.25
CA GLN A 21 8.01 6.01 -20.59
C GLN A 21 9.08 4.94 -20.88
N GLU A 22 9.74 4.45 -19.86
CA GLU A 22 10.80 3.45 -19.97
C GLU A 22 10.26 2.01 -19.82
N ASN A 23 9.41 1.76 -18.84
CA ASN A 23 8.83 0.45 -18.57
C ASN A 23 7.52 0.55 -17.78
N LEU A 24 6.41 0.32 -18.48
CA LEU A 24 5.07 0.37 -17.92
C LEU A 24 4.82 -0.70 -16.83
N GLU A 25 5.31 -1.91 -17.06
CA GLU A 25 5.13 -3.03 -16.13
C GLU A 25 5.82 -2.73 -14.79
N HIS A 26 7.04 -2.22 -14.84
CA HIS A 26 7.76 -1.80 -13.66
C HIS A 26 7.05 -0.65 -12.90
N ALA A 27 6.46 0.30 -13.62
CA ALA A 27 5.67 1.36 -12.99
C ALA A 27 4.42 0.80 -12.27
N ARG A 28 3.76 -0.22 -12.84
CA ARG A 28 2.65 -0.93 -12.21
C ARG A 28 3.08 -1.67 -10.94
N GLU A 29 4.17 -2.42 -10.99
CA GLU A 29 4.71 -3.11 -9.83
C GLU A 29 5.01 -2.16 -8.67
N LEU A 30 5.66 -1.04 -8.95
CA LEU A 30 5.95 -0.02 -7.94
C LEU A 30 4.68 0.62 -7.36
N LEU A 31 3.67 0.87 -8.18
CA LEU A 31 2.38 1.36 -7.71
C LEU A 31 1.72 0.34 -6.78
N VAL A 32 1.65 -0.93 -7.20
CA VAL A 32 1.05 -2.01 -6.41
C VAL A 32 1.77 -2.17 -5.07
N ALA A 33 3.11 -2.19 -5.08
CA ALA A 33 3.92 -2.27 -3.86
C ALA A 33 3.66 -1.08 -2.93
N GLY A 34 3.62 0.13 -3.48
CA GLY A 34 3.36 1.34 -2.70
C GLY A 34 1.95 1.40 -2.10
N VAL A 35 0.95 0.96 -2.86
CA VAL A 35 -0.44 0.84 -2.37
C VAL A 35 -0.54 -0.20 -1.27
N ALA A 36 0.14 -1.33 -1.42
CA ALA A 36 0.17 -2.39 -0.41
C ALA A 36 0.78 -1.90 0.91
N GLU A 37 1.91 -1.20 0.85
CA GLU A 37 2.55 -0.59 2.03
C GLU A 37 1.62 0.40 2.73
N TYR A 38 1.00 1.30 1.95
CA TYR A 38 0.03 2.27 2.47
C TYR A 38 -1.18 1.59 3.11
N ALA A 39 -1.76 0.60 2.43
CA ALA A 39 -2.93 -0.12 2.91
C ALA A 39 -2.64 -0.89 4.21
N ALA A 40 -1.50 -1.58 4.27
CA ALA A 40 -1.05 -2.29 5.46
C ALA A 40 -0.88 -1.34 6.65
N PHE A 41 -0.24 -0.19 6.45
CA PHE A 41 -0.05 0.80 7.50
C PHE A 41 -1.35 1.41 8.02
N LYS A 42 -2.32 1.67 7.13
CA LYS A 42 -3.63 2.23 7.48
C LYS A 42 -4.65 1.19 7.93
N GLY A 43 -4.35 -0.11 7.83
CA GLY A 43 -5.29 -1.19 8.12
C GLY A 43 -6.43 -1.29 7.09
N TYR A 44 -6.18 -0.91 5.84
CA TYR A 44 -7.17 -0.96 4.77
C TYR A 44 -7.06 -2.24 3.94
N ARG A 45 -8.19 -2.72 3.45
CA ARG A 45 -8.23 -3.63 2.30
C ARG A 45 -8.13 -2.79 1.03
N ALA A 46 -7.15 -3.05 0.19
CA ALA A 46 -6.96 -2.33 -1.06
C ALA A 46 -7.14 -3.25 -2.27
N VAL A 47 -7.66 -2.65 -3.33
CA VAL A 47 -7.78 -3.26 -4.66
C VAL A 47 -7.23 -2.25 -5.66
N VAL A 48 -6.33 -2.70 -6.53
CA VAL A 48 -5.88 -1.92 -7.70
C VAL A 48 -6.53 -2.51 -8.93
N VAL A 49 -7.15 -1.68 -9.75
CA VAL A 49 -7.88 -2.12 -10.95
C VAL A 49 -7.22 -1.53 -12.19
N PHE A 50 -6.84 -2.37 -13.13
CA PHE A 50 -6.26 -2.01 -14.42
C PHE A 50 -7.23 -2.37 -15.55
N ASP A 51 -7.32 -1.52 -16.58
CA ASP A 51 -8.11 -1.83 -17.78
C ASP A 51 -7.44 -2.93 -18.62
N ALA A 52 -8.22 -3.89 -19.12
CA ALA A 52 -7.75 -5.02 -19.93
C ALA A 52 -7.12 -4.63 -21.27
N GLN A 53 -7.43 -3.45 -21.80
CA GLN A 53 -6.92 -2.98 -23.11
C GLN A 53 -5.37 -2.87 -23.13
N GLU A 54 -4.72 -3.01 -22.01
CA GLU A 54 -3.29 -2.78 -21.84
C GLU A 54 -2.52 -4.04 -21.41
N VAL A 55 -3.21 -5.16 -21.27
CA VAL A 55 -2.61 -6.46 -20.92
C VAL A 55 -3.15 -7.51 -21.88
N ALA A 56 -2.27 -8.12 -22.67
CA ALA A 56 -2.64 -9.26 -23.51
C ALA A 56 -2.93 -10.46 -22.59
N GLY A 57 -4.21 -10.75 -22.37
CA GLY A 57 -4.62 -11.89 -21.55
C GLY A 57 -6.06 -11.76 -21.07
N ALA A 58 -6.61 -12.87 -20.59
CA ALA A 58 -7.94 -12.89 -19.98
C ALA A 58 -7.96 -12.14 -18.66
N ALA A 59 -9.15 -11.68 -18.24
CA ALA A 59 -9.36 -11.12 -16.91
C ALA A 59 -8.66 -11.94 -15.83
N ALA A 60 -7.83 -11.31 -15.06
CA ALA A 60 -7.11 -11.94 -13.98
C ALA A 60 -7.33 -11.16 -12.68
N SER A 61 -7.55 -11.89 -11.62
CA SER A 61 -7.50 -11.32 -10.27
C SER A 61 -6.46 -12.09 -9.49
N GLU A 62 -5.46 -11.38 -9.02
CA GLU A 62 -4.38 -11.98 -8.24
C GLU A 62 -4.09 -11.19 -6.97
N LYS A 63 -3.48 -11.86 -6.01
CA LYS A 63 -3.12 -11.24 -4.75
C LYS A 63 -1.63 -10.95 -4.72
N ILE A 64 -1.27 -9.67 -4.78
CA ILE A 64 0.12 -9.21 -4.80
C ILE A 64 0.36 -8.37 -3.55
N HIS A 65 1.39 -8.68 -2.78
CA HIS A 65 1.75 -7.98 -1.53
C HIS A 65 0.59 -7.82 -0.53
N GLY A 66 -0.38 -8.75 -0.54
CA GLY A 66 -1.54 -8.73 0.37
C GLY A 66 -2.71 -7.85 -0.07
N ILE A 67 -2.65 -7.21 -1.23
CA ILE A 67 -3.75 -6.49 -1.86
C ILE A 67 -4.25 -7.23 -3.10
N ASP A 68 -5.49 -6.98 -3.50
CA ASP A 68 -6.07 -7.56 -4.70
C ASP A 68 -5.70 -6.68 -5.91
N VAL A 69 -5.18 -7.30 -6.97
CA VAL A 69 -4.90 -6.65 -8.26
C VAL A 69 -5.83 -7.27 -9.29
N VAL A 70 -6.61 -6.44 -9.97
CA VAL A 70 -7.65 -6.87 -10.91
C VAL A 70 -7.37 -6.27 -12.27
N PHE A 71 -7.38 -7.11 -13.29
CA PHE A 71 -7.43 -6.73 -14.69
C PHE A 71 -8.86 -6.99 -15.19
N THR A 72 -9.52 -5.96 -15.75
CA THR A 72 -10.91 -6.08 -16.20
C THR A 72 -11.03 -6.98 -17.41
N ASP A 73 -12.23 -7.50 -17.67
CA ASP A 73 -12.54 -8.25 -18.89
C ASP A 73 -12.48 -7.35 -20.13
N GLU A 74 -12.30 -7.97 -21.30
CA GLU A 74 -12.41 -7.28 -22.59
C GLU A 74 -13.82 -6.68 -22.72
N GLY A 75 -13.88 -5.36 -22.89
CA GLY A 75 -15.15 -4.61 -22.93
C GLY A 75 -15.66 -4.10 -21.58
N GLU A 76 -15.08 -4.50 -20.45
CA GLU A 76 -15.36 -3.90 -19.16
C GLU A 76 -14.30 -2.83 -18.82
N THR A 77 -14.74 -1.64 -18.41
CA THR A 77 -13.83 -0.59 -17.93
C THR A 77 -13.58 -0.74 -16.43
N ALA A 78 -12.41 -0.27 -15.98
CA ALA A 78 -12.09 -0.22 -14.55
C ALA A 78 -13.15 0.55 -13.76
N ASP A 79 -13.78 1.57 -14.36
CA ASP A 79 -14.85 2.36 -13.75
C ASP A 79 -16.09 1.55 -13.47
N SER A 80 -16.58 0.83 -14.49
CA SER A 80 -17.74 -0.02 -14.36
C SER A 80 -17.51 -1.11 -13.31
N TRP A 81 -16.32 -1.66 -13.28
CA TRP A 81 -15.92 -2.64 -12.26
C TRP A 81 -15.93 -2.04 -10.85
N ILE A 82 -15.33 -0.86 -10.67
CA ILE A 82 -15.25 -0.18 -9.36
C ILE A 82 -16.64 0.24 -8.89
N GLU A 83 -17.47 0.80 -9.77
CA GLU A 83 -18.85 1.20 -9.45
C GLU A 83 -19.66 0.01 -8.95
N ARG A 84 -19.66 -1.12 -9.70
CA ARG A 84 -20.30 -2.37 -9.30
C ARG A 84 -19.81 -2.83 -7.93
N ARG A 85 -18.50 -2.83 -7.72
CA ARG A 85 -17.89 -3.27 -6.47
C ARG A 85 -18.20 -2.35 -5.30
N ALA A 86 -18.24 -1.06 -5.52
CA ALA A 86 -18.64 -0.07 -4.51
C ALA A 86 -20.10 -0.29 -4.08
N TYR A 87 -20.98 -0.53 -5.04
CA TYR A 87 -22.40 -0.83 -4.78
C TYR A 87 -22.57 -2.11 -3.95
N GLU A 88 -21.86 -3.19 -4.28
CA GLU A 88 -21.87 -4.44 -3.51
C GLU A 88 -21.40 -4.23 -2.05
N LEU A 89 -20.30 -3.50 -1.86
CA LEU A 89 -19.73 -3.24 -0.56
C LEU A 89 -20.61 -2.31 0.30
N ARG A 90 -21.39 -1.42 -0.33
CA ARG A 90 -22.39 -0.60 0.37
C ARG A 90 -23.45 -1.45 1.04
N ARG A 91 -23.87 -2.55 0.42
CA ARG A 91 -24.90 -3.46 0.97
C ARG A 91 -24.49 -4.07 2.31
N VAL A 92 -23.19 -4.20 2.55
CA VAL A 92 -22.60 -4.68 3.82
C VAL A 92 -22.08 -3.54 4.70
N GLN A 93 -22.52 -2.31 4.43
CA GLN A 93 -22.16 -1.09 5.17
C GLN A 93 -20.64 -0.82 5.27
N ALA A 94 -19.86 -1.31 4.33
CA ALA A 94 -18.43 -1.03 4.28
C ALA A 94 -18.18 0.39 3.77
N LYS A 95 -17.24 1.10 4.42
CA LYS A 95 -16.76 2.39 3.91
C LYS A 95 -15.80 2.13 2.74
N VAL A 96 -16.20 2.58 1.55
CA VAL A 96 -15.41 2.43 0.32
C VAL A 96 -14.79 3.78 -0.04
N PHE A 97 -13.50 3.80 -0.27
CA PHE A 97 -12.76 4.95 -0.77
C PHE A 97 -12.26 4.61 -2.17
N VAL A 98 -12.53 5.47 -3.13
CA VAL A 98 -12.09 5.31 -4.52
C VAL A 98 -11.12 6.43 -4.87
N VAL A 99 -9.94 6.07 -5.36
CA VAL A 99 -8.95 7.02 -5.85
C VAL A 99 -9.12 7.15 -7.35
N THR A 100 -9.55 8.34 -7.80
CA THR A 100 -9.68 8.68 -9.22
C THR A 100 -9.41 10.16 -9.45
N SER A 101 -8.88 10.48 -10.63
CA SER A 101 -8.69 11.88 -11.07
C SER A 101 -9.81 12.36 -11.98
N ASP A 102 -10.69 11.48 -12.44
CA ASP A 102 -11.76 11.84 -13.38
C ASP A 102 -12.92 12.50 -12.63
N TYR A 103 -13.31 13.68 -13.10
CA TYR A 103 -14.43 14.43 -12.52
C TYR A 103 -15.79 13.81 -12.87
N ALA A 104 -15.95 13.25 -14.07
CA ALA A 104 -17.20 12.63 -14.50
C ALA A 104 -17.55 11.40 -13.63
N GLU A 105 -16.53 10.61 -13.26
CA GLU A 105 -16.69 9.46 -12.39
C GLU A 105 -17.02 9.82 -10.95
N GLN A 106 -16.67 11.01 -10.51
CA GLN A 106 -16.97 11.47 -9.16
C GLN A 106 -18.47 11.36 -8.85
N ILE A 107 -19.32 11.66 -9.81
CA ILE A 107 -20.79 11.63 -9.64
C ILE A 107 -21.25 10.17 -9.47
N ASN A 108 -20.74 9.26 -10.28
CA ASN A 108 -21.10 7.84 -10.23
C ASN A 108 -20.65 7.21 -8.91
N ILE A 109 -19.42 7.48 -8.47
CA ILE A 109 -18.85 6.98 -7.23
C ILE A 109 -19.66 7.47 -6.01
N LEU A 110 -20.04 8.74 -5.99
CA LEU A 110 -20.90 9.30 -4.93
C LEU A 110 -22.29 8.66 -4.95
N GLY A 111 -22.86 8.43 -6.15
CA GLY A 111 -24.13 7.72 -6.33
C GLY A 111 -24.10 6.29 -5.79
N ALA A 112 -22.98 5.60 -5.99
CA ALA A 112 -22.73 4.28 -5.42
C ALA A 112 -22.47 4.28 -3.90
N GLY A 113 -22.39 5.47 -3.26
CA GLY A 113 -22.19 5.62 -1.81
C GLY A 113 -20.74 5.43 -1.36
N ALA A 114 -19.78 5.60 -2.26
CA ALA A 114 -18.36 5.58 -1.95
C ALA A 114 -17.80 7.00 -1.78
N TYR A 115 -16.68 7.11 -1.10
CA TYR A 115 -15.95 8.36 -0.92
C TYR A 115 -14.86 8.49 -1.98
N ARG A 116 -14.79 9.63 -2.64
CA ARG A 116 -13.74 9.94 -3.59
C ARG A 116 -12.50 10.50 -2.90
N ILE A 117 -11.33 10.06 -3.36
CA ILE A 117 -10.04 10.66 -3.09
C ILE A 117 -9.40 10.99 -4.45
N SER A 118 -8.96 12.23 -4.68
CA SER A 118 -8.23 12.55 -5.90
C SER A 118 -6.83 11.93 -5.90
N SER A 119 -6.25 11.69 -7.08
CA SER A 119 -4.87 11.18 -7.18
C SER A 119 -3.85 12.09 -6.49
N ARG A 120 -4.10 13.41 -6.47
CA ARG A 120 -3.26 14.37 -5.76
C ARG A 120 -3.37 14.20 -4.25
N GLU A 121 -4.58 14.12 -3.69
CA GLU A 121 -4.80 13.90 -2.26
C GLU A 121 -4.22 12.57 -1.81
N PHE A 122 -4.38 11.53 -2.63
CA PHE A 122 -3.79 10.22 -2.35
C PHE A 122 -2.26 10.28 -2.33
N ARG A 123 -1.63 11.00 -3.28
CA ARG A 123 -0.20 11.23 -3.29
C ARG A 123 0.30 11.87 -1.99
N GLU A 124 -0.36 12.94 -1.55
CA GLU A 124 -0.01 13.64 -0.32
C GLU A 124 -0.11 12.70 0.89
N GLN A 125 -1.19 11.93 0.99
CA GLN A 125 -1.38 10.93 2.04
C GLN A 125 -0.33 9.82 1.99
N TYR A 126 0.02 9.35 0.80
CA TYR A 126 1.02 8.31 0.58
C TYR A 126 2.41 8.75 1.06
N TYR A 127 2.89 9.90 0.63
CA TYR A 127 4.21 10.39 1.06
C TYR A 127 4.27 10.71 2.55
N LYS A 128 3.18 11.26 3.10
CA LYS A 128 3.06 11.45 4.55
C LYS A 128 3.18 10.12 5.29
N THR A 129 2.46 9.10 4.85
CA THR A 129 2.52 7.75 5.44
C THR A 129 3.92 7.16 5.31
N LYS A 130 4.57 7.29 4.16
CA LYS A 130 5.94 6.80 3.95
C LYS A 130 6.94 7.44 4.90
N LYS A 131 6.79 8.74 5.17
CA LYS A 131 7.58 9.44 6.18
C LYS A 131 7.30 8.91 7.60
N GLU A 132 6.04 8.71 7.96
CA GLU A 132 5.65 8.15 9.25
C GLU A 132 6.21 6.74 9.46
N ILE A 133 6.22 5.90 8.43
CA ILE A 133 6.82 4.56 8.45
C ILE A 133 8.33 4.67 8.68
N ALA A 134 9.02 5.53 7.92
CA ALA A 134 10.46 5.73 8.06
C ALA A 134 10.83 6.22 9.46
N GLU A 135 10.08 7.16 10.02
CA GLU A 135 10.28 7.67 11.38
C GLU A 135 10.08 6.57 12.43
N ARG A 136 9.09 5.70 12.28
CA ARG A 136 8.87 4.55 13.19
C ARG A 136 9.98 3.51 13.10
N LEU A 137 10.52 3.28 11.91
CA LEU A 137 11.64 2.36 11.71
C LEU A 137 12.97 2.94 12.23
N HIS A 138 13.10 4.29 12.27
CA HIS A 138 14.26 5.00 12.78
C HIS A 138 14.22 5.28 14.29
N VAL A 139 13.18 4.82 15.01
CA VAL A 139 13.21 4.81 16.49
C VAL A 139 14.46 4.02 16.92
N PRO A 140 15.46 4.66 17.55
CA PRO A 140 16.74 4.03 17.78
C PRO A 140 16.55 2.77 18.62
N ARG A 141 17.19 1.67 18.22
CA ARG A 141 17.28 0.41 18.98
C ARG A 141 17.69 0.57 20.45
N ARG A 142 18.11 1.78 20.87
CA ARG A 142 18.38 2.13 22.26
C ARG A 142 17.20 1.92 23.21
N ALA A 143 15.96 1.93 22.72
CA ALA A 143 14.80 1.65 23.57
C ALA A 143 14.57 0.14 23.78
N LEU A 144 15.10 -0.72 22.91
CA LEU A 144 14.97 -2.19 23.03
C LEU A 144 16.10 -2.81 23.83
N ASN A 145 17.24 -2.13 23.98
CA ASN A 145 18.38 -2.61 24.78
C ASN A 145 18.22 -2.38 26.29
N ARG A 146 17.07 -1.91 26.77
CA ARG A 146 16.79 -1.79 28.20
C ARG A 146 16.49 -3.14 28.89
N ASN A 147 16.53 -4.21 28.14
CA ASN A 147 16.47 -5.58 28.67
C ASN A 147 17.82 -6.29 28.60
N GLU A 148 18.92 -5.56 28.62
CA GLU A 148 20.22 -6.18 28.87
C GLU A 148 20.21 -6.81 30.26
N LEU A 149 20.46 -8.11 30.29
CA LEU A 149 20.57 -8.92 31.50
C LEU A 149 21.56 -8.30 32.50
N GLY A 150 22.50 -7.48 32.06
CA GLY A 150 23.49 -6.77 32.87
C GLY A 150 22.92 -5.88 33.98
N GLY A 151 21.69 -5.38 33.84
CA GLY A 151 21.01 -4.60 34.87
C GLY A 151 20.26 -5.42 35.92
N ARG A 152 20.10 -6.74 35.71
CA ARG A 152 19.39 -7.67 36.60
C ARG A 152 20.27 -8.73 37.26
N VAL A 153 21.52 -8.82 36.83
CA VAL A 153 22.50 -9.77 37.36
C VAL A 153 23.38 -9.06 38.37
N SER A 154 23.47 -9.60 39.58
CA SER A 154 24.35 -9.04 40.61
C SER A 154 25.80 -9.02 40.13
N GLY A 155 26.57 -7.99 40.50
CA GLY A 155 27.95 -7.84 40.06
C GLY A 155 28.84 -9.05 40.28
N HIS A 156 28.50 -9.88 41.25
CA HIS A 156 29.20 -11.13 41.57
C HIS A 156 29.02 -12.19 40.47
N VAL A 157 27.81 -12.28 39.85
CA VAL A 157 27.52 -13.23 38.77
C VAL A 157 28.15 -12.77 37.46
N LEU A 158 28.20 -11.45 37.20
CA LEU A 158 28.90 -10.89 36.07
C LEU A 158 30.40 -11.19 36.11
N ALA A 159 31.06 -10.98 37.26
CA ALA A 159 32.47 -11.29 37.45
C ALA A 159 32.78 -12.80 37.26
N HIS A 160 31.86 -13.68 37.68
CA HIS A 160 32.01 -15.12 37.48
C HIS A 160 31.89 -15.51 36.02
N LEU A 161 30.94 -14.97 35.28
CA LEU A 161 30.76 -15.21 33.83
C LEU A 161 31.96 -14.67 33.02
N GLU A 162 32.55 -13.53 33.38
CA GLU A 162 33.74 -13.02 32.72
C GLU A 162 34.97 -13.91 32.98
N LYS A 163 35.10 -14.49 34.17
CA LYS A 163 36.17 -15.44 34.49
C LYS A 163 36.06 -16.70 33.63
N LEU A 164 34.87 -17.28 33.52
CA LEU A 164 34.59 -18.46 32.66
C LEU A 164 34.86 -18.19 31.17
N ARG A 165 34.64 -16.97 30.72
CA ARG A 165 34.93 -16.58 29.33
C ARG A 165 36.42 -16.52 29.03
N ARG A 166 37.24 -16.09 30.01
CA ARG A 166 38.72 -16.00 29.88
C ARG A 166 39.40 -17.35 29.96
N GLU A 167 38.82 -18.32 30.67
CA GLU A 167 39.35 -19.67 30.78
C GLU A 167 39.12 -20.55 29.54
N LYS A 168 38.30 -20.10 28.57
CA LYS A 168 38.00 -20.80 27.30
C LYS A 168 38.66 -20.18 26.07
N SER A 169 39.52 -19.18 26.21
CA SER A 169 40.36 -18.62 25.17
C SER A 169 41.82 -18.95 25.43
#